data_ef863df5bb81b4f6290cbf65a453f27f
#
_entry.id   ef863df5bb81b4f6290cbf65a453f27f
#
_cell.length_a   1.000
_cell.length_b   1.000
_cell.length_c   1.000
_cell.angle_alpha   90.00
_cell.angle_beta   90.00
_cell.angle_gamma   90.00
#
_symmetry.space_group_name_H-M   'P 1'
#
loop_
_entity.id
_entity.type
_entity.pdbx_description
1 polymer ?
#
loop_
_entity_poly.entity_id
_entity_poly.type
_entity_poly.pdbx_seq_one_letter_code
_entity_poly.pdbx_strand_id
1 'polypeptide(L)'
;MTLQRFTGDALSEWMKGEGPESDIVISSRIRIARNLRDYPYPMLATNQQSQEVLDQLSGVLENDELETISNFSLIPLSDLNELERMVLVEKHLISPNLANESRNGAVILSENESISIMINEEDHLRIQCLCPGFQIKEVWDLANQIDDIFETQLDYGYDEKRGYLTSCPTNVGTGIRASVMMHLPALVLSQQINRILSAVTQVGLTVRGLYGEGSEALGNLFQISNQITLGQSEDEIIDNLHSVARQIIEHERAARHKLMQESRMRIIDRVNRSLGILSYAGIMDSKEAAQRLSDVRLGIDLGIINNVSSHVLNELLVMTQPGFLQQYAGEKLSADERDMRRAELIREKFGRV
;
A
#
# COMPACT_ATOMS: atom_id res chain seq x y z
N MET A 1 -16.04 18.75 6.67
CA MET A 1 -15.58 17.89 7.78
C MET A 1 -14.96 16.57 7.29
N THR A 2 -15.52 15.89 6.30
CA THR A 2 -15.09 14.55 5.85
C THR A 2 -13.68 14.53 5.23
N LEU A 3 -13.34 15.50 4.39
CA LEU A 3 -12.07 15.55 3.67
C LEU A 3 -10.85 15.75 4.57
N GLN A 4 -10.93 16.68 5.52
CA GLN A 4 -9.85 16.97 6.48
C GLN A 4 -9.46 15.76 7.32
N ARG A 5 -10.35 14.80 7.51
CA ARG A 5 -10.07 13.56 8.23
C ARG A 5 -9.11 12.67 7.44
N PHE A 6 -9.35 12.48 6.16
CA PHE A 6 -8.53 11.59 5.32
C PHE A 6 -7.15 12.17 4.97
N THR A 7 -7.03 13.47 4.96
CA THR A 7 -5.77 14.17 4.67
C THR A 7 -5.03 14.62 5.93
N GLY A 8 -5.71 14.87 7.06
CA GLY A 8 -5.11 15.37 8.30
C GLY A 8 -4.36 14.31 9.11
N ASP A 9 -4.91 13.10 9.20
CA ASP A 9 -4.30 12.00 9.94
C ASP A 9 -3.33 11.21 9.05
N ALA A 10 -2.09 11.00 9.53
CA ALA A 10 -1.08 10.26 8.80
C ALA A 10 -1.31 8.75 8.81
N LEU A 11 -1.98 8.22 9.84
CA LEU A 11 -2.14 6.79 10.08
C LEU A 11 -3.47 6.26 9.56
N SER A 12 -3.40 5.48 8.51
CA SER A 12 -4.46 4.57 8.10
C SER A 12 -4.45 3.29 8.95
N GLU A 13 -5.57 2.55 8.99
CA GLU A 13 -5.69 1.31 9.76
C GLU A 13 -4.57 0.30 9.45
N TRP A 14 -4.24 0.12 8.17
CA TRP A 14 -3.21 -0.82 7.71
C TRP A 14 -1.80 -0.50 8.19
N MET A 15 -1.58 0.73 8.68
CA MET A 15 -0.27 1.22 9.15
C MET A 15 -0.08 1.05 10.66
N LYS A 16 -1.11 0.65 11.40
CA LYS A 16 -1.04 0.53 12.87
C LYS A 16 -0.05 -0.53 13.36
N GLY A 17 0.32 -1.49 12.51
CA GLY A 17 1.33 -2.50 12.84
C GLY A 17 0.87 -3.55 13.86
N GLU A 18 -0.43 -3.74 14.02
CA GLU A 18 -1.05 -4.64 15.01
C GLU A 18 -1.53 -5.97 14.40
N GLY A 19 -1.12 -6.31 13.19
CA GLY A 19 -1.55 -7.54 12.51
C GLY A 19 -0.64 -8.76 12.78
N PRO A 20 -1.05 -9.95 12.35
CA PRO A 20 -0.21 -11.15 12.38
C PRO A 20 1.10 -10.94 11.63
N GLU A 21 2.21 -11.50 12.14
CA GLU A 21 3.55 -11.42 11.53
C GLU A 21 4.04 -9.97 11.30
N SER A 22 3.55 -9.00 12.08
CA SER A 22 3.80 -7.55 11.89
C SER A 22 5.27 -7.15 12.07
N ASP A 23 6.11 -8.02 12.62
CA ASP A 23 7.56 -7.86 12.67
C ASP A 23 8.21 -7.94 11.27
N ILE A 24 7.56 -8.61 10.31
CA ILE A 24 8.05 -8.79 8.94
C ILE A 24 7.06 -8.25 7.92
N VAL A 25 5.76 -8.49 8.11
CA VAL A 25 4.72 -8.08 7.17
C VAL A 25 4.10 -6.75 7.61
N ILE A 26 4.20 -5.74 6.74
CA ILE A 26 3.60 -4.41 6.99
C ILE A 26 2.11 -4.46 6.75
N SER A 27 1.71 -4.99 5.57
CA SER A 27 0.31 -5.04 5.16
C SER A 27 0.04 -6.12 4.12
N SER A 28 -1.22 -6.57 4.10
CA SER A 28 -1.81 -7.37 3.03
C SER A 28 -2.80 -6.52 2.25
N ARG A 29 -2.82 -6.65 0.92
CA ARG A 29 -3.67 -5.85 0.04
C ARG A 29 -4.25 -6.67 -1.09
N ILE A 30 -5.56 -6.51 -1.31
CA ILE A 30 -6.27 -6.99 -2.50
C ILE A 30 -6.74 -5.79 -3.32
N ARG A 31 -6.64 -5.91 -4.64
CA ARG A 31 -7.25 -5.01 -5.61
C ARG A 31 -8.02 -5.82 -6.63
N ILE A 32 -9.23 -5.39 -6.95
CA ILE A 32 -10.12 -6.00 -7.94
C ILE A 32 -10.44 -4.94 -8.97
N ALA A 33 -10.25 -5.23 -10.25
CA ALA A 33 -10.58 -4.36 -11.37
C ALA A 33 -11.85 -4.86 -12.07
N ARG A 34 -12.82 -3.96 -12.29
CA ARG A 34 -14.09 -4.25 -12.98
C ARG A 34 -14.45 -3.13 -13.94
N ASN A 35 -15.13 -3.49 -15.02
CA ASN A 35 -15.70 -2.55 -15.98
C ASN A 35 -17.17 -2.86 -16.24
N LEU A 36 -17.96 -1.81 -16.45
CA LEU A 36 -19.37 -1.96 -16.86
C LEU A 36 -19.42 -2.34 -18.33
N ARG A 37 -20.30 -3.31 -18.67
CA ARG A 37 -20.40 -3.90 -20.00
C ARG A 37 -20.73 -2.89 -21.10
N ASP A 38 -21.64 -1.96 -20.81
CA ASP A 38 -22.22 -1.06 -21.80
C ASP A 38 -21.40 0.23 -22.02
N TYR A 39 -20.28 0.38 -21.31
CA TYR A 39 -19.45 1.59 -21.39
C TYR A 39 -18.06 1.29 -21.96
N PRO A 40 -17.49 2.20 -22.77
CA PRO A 40 -16.10 2.11 -23.20
C PRO A 40 -15.19 2.33 -22.00
N TYR A 41 -14.01 1.70 -21.98
CA TYR A 41 -13.01 1.91 -20.92
C TYR A 41 -12.75 3.41 -20.65
N PRO A 42 -12.38 3.80 -19.42
CA PRO A 42 -12.25 5.20 -19.02
C PRO A 42 -11.41 6.07 -19.96
N MET A 43 -10.31 5.52 -20.50
CA MET A 43 -9.44 6.24 -21.43
C MET A 43 -10.13 6.58 -22.77
N LEU A 44 -11.15 5.83 -23.17
CA LEU A 44 -11.90 6.01 -24.42
C LEU A 44 -13.26 6.68 -24.20
N ALA A 45 -13.72 6.77 -22.95
CA ALA A 45 -15.02 7.31 -22.58
C ALA A 45 -15.09 8.83 -22.81
N THR A 46 -16.26 9.32 -23.24
CA THR A 46 -16.58 10.74 -23.23
C THR A 46 -16.80 11.25 -21.79
N ASN A 47 -16.80 12.57 -21.59
CA ASN A 47 -17.11 13.13 -20.26
C ASN A 47 -18.51 12.73 -19.77
N GLN A 48 -19.49 12.66 -20.68
CA GLN A 48 -20.85 12.22 -20.33
C GLN A 48 -20.85 10.75 -19.88
N GLN A 49 -20.21 9.85 -20.64
CA GLN A 49 -20.14 8.42 -20.28
C GLN A 49 -19.40 8.22 -18.96
N SER A 50 -18.29 8.92 -18.72
CA SER A 50 -17.58 8.87 -17.45
C SER A 50 -18.46 9.36 -16.27
N GLN A 51 -19.33 10.37 -16.51
CA GLN A 51 -20.25 10.84 -15.50
C GLN A 51 -21.36 9.81 -15.23
N GLU A 52 -21.93 9.21 -16.28
CA GLU A 52 -22.94 8.15 -16.13
C GLU A 52 -22.39 6.94 -15.36
N VAL A 53 -21.11 6.56 -15.60
CA VAL A 53 -20.41 5.52 -14.83
C VAL A 53 -20.27 5.93 -13.37
N LEU A 54 -19.85 7.16 -13.10
CA LEU A 54 -19.71 7.67 -11.73
C LEU A 54 -21.08 7.65 -11.01
N ASP A 55 -22.15 8.07 -11.67
CA ASP A 55 -23.49 8.11 -11.10
C ASP A 55 -24.00 6.69 -10.76
N GLN A 56 -23.78 5.71 -11.66
CA GLN A 56 -24.15 4.31 -11.39
C GLN A 56 -23.38 3.71 -10.23
N LEU A 57 -22.06 3.87 -10.21
CA LEU A 57 -21.21 3.35 -9.15
C LEU A 57 -21.48 4.02 -7.79
N SER A 58 -21.81 5.31 -7.81
CA SER A 58 -22.18 6.06 -6.59
C SER A 58 -23.51 5.60 -6.03
N GLY A 59 -24.46 5.20 -6.90
CA GLY A 59 -25.77 4.69 -6.50
C GLY A 59 -25.69 3.41 -5.67
N VAL A 60 -24.63 2.61 -5.84
CA VAL A 60 -24.41 1.39 -5.04
C VAL A 60 -24.18 1.71 -3.56
N LEU A 61 -23.72 2.93 -3.21
CA LEU A 61 -23.55 3.33 -1.83
C LEU A 61 -24.86 3.42 -1.03
N GLU A 62 -26.00 3.44 -1.68
CA GLU A 62 -27.33 3.40 -1.02
C GLU A 62 -27.72 1.99 -0.59
N ASN A 63 -26.87 0.97 -0.83
CA ASN A 63 -27.11 -0.40 -0.44
C ASN A 63 -26.88 -0.61 1.06
N ASP A 64 -27.89 -1.09 1.77
CA ASP A 64 -27.84 -1.35 3.22
C ASP A 64 -26.71 -2.35 3.60
N GLU A 65 -26.35 -3.30 2.71
CA GLU A 65 -25.29 -4.28 2.98
C GLU A 65 -23.90 -3.60 3.07
N LEU A 66 -23.64 -2.57 2.26
CA LEU A 66 -22.38 -1.79 2.36
C LEU A 66 -22.28 -1.05 3.71
N GLU A 67 -23.41 -0.52 4.21
CA GLU A 67 -23.43 0.15 5.52
C GLU A 67 -23.07 -0.81 6.66
N THR A 68 -23.34 -2.13 6.51
CA THR A 68 -22.93 -3.13 7.52
C THR A 68 -21.43 -3.35 7.56
N ILE A 69 -20.72 -3.09 6.46
CA ILE A 69 -19.26 -3.24 6.35
C ILE A 69 -18.55 -2.02 6.95
N SER A 70 -18.96 -0.82 6.55
CA SER A 70 -18.37 0.44 7.01
C SER A 70 -19.24 1.64 6.60
N ASN A 71 -19.00 2.78 7.26
CA ASN A 71 -19.44 4.07 6.74
C ASN A 71 -18.53 4.49 5.59
N PHE A 72 -19.09 4.75 4.42
CA PHE A 72 -18.37 5.18 3.24
C PHE A 72 -18.57 6.67 2.93
N SER A 73 -17.54 7.28 2.37
CA SER A 73 -17.57 8.66 1.87
C SER A 73 -17.13 8.70 0.42
N LEU A 74 -17.99 9.22 -0.46
CA LEU A 74 -17.63 9.51 -1.86
C LEU A 74 -16.92 10.87 -1.93
N ILE A 75 -15.76 10.89 -2.58
CA ILE A 75 -14.93 12.08 -2.77
C ILE A 75 -14.60 12.22 -4.25
N PRO A 76 -15.24 13.14 -4.99
CA PRO A 76 -14.83 13.48 -6.35
C PRO A 76 -13.42 14.07 -6.36
N LEU A 77 -12.57 13.66 -7.31
CA LEU A 77 -11.20 14.19 -7.42
C LEU A 77 -11.17 15.69 -7.76
N SER A 78 -12.25 16.20 -8.37
CA SER A 78 -12.44 17.65 -8.61
C SER A 78 -12.47 18.48 -7.33
N ASP A 79 -12.88 17.90 -6.22
CA ASP A 79 -13.02 18.58 -4.92
C ASP A 79 -11.69 18.65 -4.15
N LEU A 80 -10.66 17.94 -4.66
CA LEU A 80 -9.33 17.85 -4.08
C LEU A 80 -8.34 18.76 -4.80
N ASN A 81 -7.55 19.51 -4.04
CA ASN A 81 -6.37 20.19 -4.57
C ASN A 81 -5.21 19.21 -4.85
N GLU A 82 -4.16 19.68 -5.53
CA GLU A 82 -2.99 18.86 -5.90
C GLU A 82 -2.31 18.19 -4.71
N LEU A 83 -2.18 18.93 -3.60
CA LEU A 83 -1.52 18.43 -2.39
C LEU A 83 -2.34 17.36 -1.69
N GLU A 84 -3.64 17.53 -1.59
CA GLU A 84 -4.56 16.54 -1.00
C GLU A 84 -4.55 15.23 -1.80
N ARG A 85 -4.54 15.31 -3.14
CA ARG A 85 -4.39 14.12 -3.99
C ARG A 85 -3.05 13.42 -3.76
N MET A 86 -1.97 14.19 -3.64
CA MET A 86 -0.63 13.65 -3.35
C MET A 86 -0.61 12.90 -2.00
N VAL A 87 -1.22 13.45 -0.97
CA VAL A 87 -1.33 12.80 0.34
C VAL A 87 -2.11 11.49 0.27
N LEU A 88 -3.24 11.45 -0.46
CA LEU A 88 -3.99 10.21 -0.65
C LEU A 88 -3.17 9.13 -1.41
N VAL A 89 -2.33 9.55 -2.37
CA VAL A 89 -1.39 8.63 -3.05
C VAL A 89 -0.34 8.10 -2.08
N GLU A 90 0.24 8.95 -1.25
CA GLU A 90 1.25 8.57 -0.26
C GLU A 90 0.70 7.65 0.84
N LYS A 91 -0.58 7.81 1.18
CA LYS A 91 -1.33 6.90 2.05
C LYS A 91 -1.77 5.60 1.35
N HIS A 92 -1.46 5.43 0.08
CA HIS A 92 -1.91 4.32 -0.77
C HIS A 92 -3.43 4.17 -0.91
N LEU A 93 -4.20 5.23 -0.66
CA LEU A 93 -5.65 5.24 -0.80
C LEU A 93 -6.12 5.44 -2.24
N ILE A 94 -5.33 6.17 -3.06
CA ILE A 94 -5.57 6.29 -4.49
C ILE A 94 -4.29 5.99 -5.29
N SER A 95 -4.46 5.73 -6.58
CA SER A 95 -3.31 5.56 -7.49
C SER A 95 -2.81 6.90 -8.03
N PRO A 96 -1.55 7.00 -8.48
CA PRO A 96 -1.05 8.17 -9.21
C PRO A 96 -1.85 8.46 -10.48
N ASN A 97 -2.34 7.43 -11.18
CA ASN A 97 -3.16 7.60 -12.38
C ASN A 97 -4.48 8.29 -12.06
N LEU A 98 -5.20 7.83 -11.04
CA LEU A 98 -6.44 8.47 -10.59
C LEU A 98 -6.19 9.93 -10.20
N ALA A 99 -5.10 10.21 -9.48
CA ALA A 99 -4.76 11.55 -9.01
C ALA A 99 -4.49 12.54 -10.16
N ASN A 100 -3.91 12.10 -11.29
CA ASN A 100 -3.37 12.97 -12.33
C ASN A 100 -4.17 12.97 -13.64
N GLU A 101 -4.78 11.83 -14.01
CA GLU A 101 -5.24 11.59 -15.39
C GLU A 101 -6.74 11.25 -15.51
N SER A 102 -7.48 11.14 -14.40
CA SER A 102 -8.86 10.68 -14.43
C SER A 102 -9.85 11.75 -14.94
N ARG A 103 -10.84 11.30 -15.71
CA ARG A 103 -12.02 12.08 -16.09
C ARG A 103 -13.18 11.71 -15.17
N ASN A 104 -13.79 12.69 -14.51
CA ASN A 104 -14.83 12.43 -13.52
C ASN A 104 -14.41 11.31 -12.54
N GLY A 105 -13.12 11.33 -12.16
CA GLY A 105 -12.58 10.39 -11.21
C GLY A 105 -13.07 10.68 -9.81
N ALA A 106 -13.35 9.63 -9.06
CA ALA A 106 -13.72 9.72 -7.65
C ALA A 106 -13.09 8.57 -6.84
N VAL A 107 -13.10 8.72 -5.54
CA VAL A 107 -12.77 7.64 -4.61
C VAL A 107 -13.84 7.53 -3.54
N ILE A 108 -14.23 6.30 -3.22
CA ILE A 108 -15.06 5.97 -2.07
C ILE A 108 -14.13 5.42 -0.99
N LEU A 109 -14.12 6.03 0.18
CA LEU A 109 -13.27 5.62 1.30
C LEU A 109 -14.11 5.16 2.49
N SER A 110 -13.73 4.04 3.09
CA SER A 110 -14.25 3.64 4.39
C SER A 110 -13.74 4.54 5.51
N GLU A 111 -14.48 4.61 6.59
CA GLU A 111 -14.15 5.47 7.74
C GLU A 111 -12.75 5.18 8.33
N ASN A 112 -12.34 3.92 8.35
CA ASN A 112 -11.04 3.45 8.87
C ASN A 112 -9.93 3.40 7.80
N GLU A 113 -10.23 3.82 6.56
CA GLU A 113 -9.30 3.81 5.42
C GLU A 113 -8.77 2.41 5.02
N SER A 114 -9.40 1.34 5.48
CA SER A 114 -9.04 -0.03 5.07
C SER A 114 -9.60 -0.40 3.70
N ILE A 115 -10.64 0.30 3.24
CA ILE A 115 -11.29 0.09 1.95
C ILE A 115 -11.22 1.40 1.15
N SER A 116 -10.76 1.29 -0.08
CA SER A 116 -10.70 2.37 -1.05
C SER A 116 -11.21 1.87 -2.39
N ILE A 117 -12.26 2.49 -2.91
CA ILE A 117 -12.87 2.12 -4.20
C ILE A 117 -12.65 3.30 -5.15
N MET A 118 -11.77 3.10 -6.13
CA MET A 118 -11.42 4.12 -7.13
C MET A 118 -12.36 3.99 -8.33
N ILE A 119 -12.90 5.11 -8.80
CA ILE A 119 -13.83 5.18 -9.92
C ILE A 119 -13.19 5.95 -11.07
N ASN A 120 -13.35 5.45 -12.31
CA ASN A 120 -12.81 6.04 -13.54
C ASN A 120 -11.29 6.27 -13.49
N GLU A 121 -10.55 5.25 -13.06
CA GLU A 121 -9.09 5.23 -13.12
C GLU A 121 -8.65 4.60 -14.47
N GLU A 122 -7.93 3.49 -14.47
CA GLU A 122 -7.62 2.68 -15.64
C GLU A 122 -8.84 1.85 -16.06
N ASP A 123 -9.56 1.33 -15.07
CA ASP A 123 -10.85 0.63 -15.19
C ASP A 123 -11.95 1.48 -14.51
N HIS A 124 -13.24 1.16 -14.79
CA HIS A 124 -14.36 1.91 -14.21
C HIS A 124 -14.39 1.80 -12.69
N LEU A 125 -14.09 0.61 -12.17
CA LEU A 125 -14.11 0.28 -10.76
C LEU A 125 -12.81 -0.41 -10.38
N ARG A 126 -12.15 0.07 -9.32
CA ARG A 126 -11.04 -0.61 -8.67
C ARG A 126 -11.27 -0.66 -7.17
N ILE A 127 -11.75 -1.80 -6.69
CA ILE A 127 -11.90 -2.07 -5.25
C ILE A 127 -10.51 -2.37 -4.69
N GLN A 128 -10.15 -1.72 -3.60
CA GLN A 128 -8.91 -1.98 -2.87
C GLN A 128 -9.19 -2.15 -1.38
N CYS A 129 -8.77 -3.27 -0.82
CA CYS A 129 -8.80 -3.54 0.61
C CYS A 129 -7.39 -3.72 1.14
N LEU A 130 -7.10 -3.11 2.31
CA LEU A 130 -5.81 -3.17 3.01
C LEU A 130 -6.02 -3.53 4.47
N CYS A 131 -5.22 -4.50 4.97
CA CYS A 131 -5.16 -4.83 6.39
C CYS A 131 -3.71 -4.84 6.87
N PRO A 132 -3.44 -4.55 8.17
CA PRO A 132 -2.10 -4.62 8.75
C PRO A 132 -1.63 -6.07 8.84
N GLY A 133 -0.33 -6.30 8.70
CA GLY A 133 0.27 -7.62 8.86
C GLY A 133 -0.16 -8.64 7.79
N PHE A 134 -0.03 -9.93 8.12
CA PHE A 134 -0.24 -11.05 7.20
C PHE A 134 -1.66 -11.60 7.28
N GLN A 135 -2.59 -10.99 6.55
CA GLN A 135 -4.04 -11.28 6.55
C GLN A 135 -4.59 -11.38 5.11
N ILE A 136 -3.87 -12.04 4.19
CA ILE A 136 -4.22 -11.99 2.76
C ILE A 136 -5.57 -12.69 2.47
N LYS A 137 -5.93 -13.73 3.23
CA LYS A 137 -7.18 -14.46 3.07
C LYS A 137 -8.36 -13.62 3.58
N GLU A 138 -8.23 -13.02 4.73
CA GLU A 138 -9.25 -12.17 5.35
C GLU A 138 -9.50 -10.91 4.51
N VAL A 139 -8.44 -10.35 3.93
CA VAL A 139 -8.56 -9.20 3.00
C VAL A 139 -9.22 -9.63 1.69
N TRP A 140 -8.99 -10.86 1.23
CA TRP A 140 -9.67 -11.42 0.07
C TRP A 140 -11.17 -11.58 0.34
N ASP A 141 -11.55 -12.19 1.46
CA ASP A 141 -12.96 -12.36 1.84
C ASP A 141 -13.69 -11.01 1.88
N LEU A 142 -13.06 -9.98 2.46
CA LEU A 142 -13.61 -8.63 2.51
C LEU A 142 -13.76 -8.00 1.11
N ALA A 143 -12.73 -8.12 0.27
CA ALA A 143 -12.75 -7.55 -1.07
C ALA A 143 -13.79 -8.24 -1.97
N ASN A 144 -13.90 -9.57 -1.87
CA ASN A 144 -14.90 -10.36 -2.59
C ASN A 144 -16.32 -10.00 -2.16
N GLN A 145 -16.57 -9.86 -0.84
CA GLN A 145 -17.88 -9.44 -0.35
C GLN A 145 -18.31 -8.08 -0.94
N ILE A 146 -17.38 -7.14 -1.05
CA ILE A 146 -17.66 -5.82 -1.65
C ILE A 146 -17.92 -5.97 -3.14
N ASP A 147 -17.11 -6.76 -3.87
CA ASP A 147 -17.28 -7.00 -5.30
C ASP A 147 -18.64 -7.64 -5.60
N ASP A 148 -19.05 -8.65 -4.81
CA ASP A 148 -20.36 -9.30 -4.91
C ASP A 148 -21.53 -8.30 -4.75
N ILE A 149 -21.43 -7.36 -3.79
CA ILE A 149 -22.46 -6.32 -3.60
C ILE A 149 -22.56 -5.42 -4.85
N PHE A 150 -21.45 -5.00 -5.42
CA PHE A 150 -21.44 -4.21 -6.65
C PHE A 150 -21.98 -5.02 -7.83
N GLU A 151 -21.62 -6.30 -7.98
CA GLU A 151 -22.05 -7.16 -9.08
C GLU A 151 -23.56 -7.44 -9.03
N THR A 152 -24.20 -7.46 -7.86
CA THR A 152 -25.67 -7.60 -7.77
C THR A 152 -26.44 -6.45 -8.40
N GLN A 153 -25.85 -5.27 -8.51
CA GLN A 153 -26.50 -4.05 -9.00
C GLN A 153 -25.99 -3.59 -10.37
N LEU A 154 -24.84 -4.10 -10.81
CA LEU A 154 -24.14 -3.64 -12.00
C LEU A 154 -23.85 -4.79 -12.97
N ASP A 155 -23.98 -4.55 -14.26
CA ASP A 155 -23.62 -5.54 -15.29
C ASP A 155 -22.14 -5.39 -15.66
N TYR A 156 -21.30 -6.29 -15.13
CA TYR A 156 -19.87 -6.30 -15.42
C TYR A 156 -19.55 -6.84 -16.82
N GLY A 157 -18.54 -6.28 -17.44
CA GLY A 157 -17.95 -6.78 -18.67
C GLY A 157 -17.23 -8.11 -18.43
N TYR A 158 -17.94 -9.22 -18.67
CA TYR A 158 -17.46 -10.59 -18.49
C TYR A 158 -17.57 -11.40 -19.78
N ASP A 159 -16.56 -12.22 -20.05
CA ASP A 159 -16.50 -13.18 -21.16
C ASP A 159 -16.27 -14.59 -20.61
N GLU A 160 -17.08 -15.57 -21.02
CA GLU A 160 -17.03 -16.95 -20.49
C GLU A 160 -15.65 -17.64 -20.65
N LYS A 161 -14.84 -17.21 -21.61
CA LYS A 161 -13.51 -17.80 -21.89
C LYS A 161 -12.37 -17.00 -21.29
N ARG A 162 -12.57 -15.69 -21.10
CA ARG A 162 -11.53 -14.75 -20.68
C ARG A 162 -11.72 -14.21 -19.28
N GLY A 163 -12.89 -14.42 -18.66
CA GLY A 163 -13.23 -13.84 -17.36
C GLY A 163 -13.59 -12.35 -17.46
N TYR A 164 -13.31 -11.60 -16.42
CA TYR A 164 -13.55 -10.16 -16.37
C TYR A 164 -12.66 -9.40 -17.35
N LEU A 165 -13.27 -8.52 -18.13
CA LEU A 165 -12.61 -7.72 -19.16
C LEU A 165 -12.10 -6.44 -18.53
N THR A 166 -10.79 -6.23 -18.60
CA THR A 166 -10.10 -5.06 -18.03
C THR A 166 -9.36 -4.27 -19.11
N SER A 167 -9.14 -2.98 -18.85
CA SER A 167 -8.40 -2.07 -19.75
C SER A 167 -6.97 -2.56 -19.94
N CYS A 168 -6.31 -2.98 -18.85
CA CYS A 168 -4.98 -3.57 -18.92
C CYS A 168 -5.04 -5.08 -19.15
N PRO A 169 -4.44 -5.61 -20.25
CA PRO A 169 -4.45 -7.05 -20.53
C PRO A 169 -3.88 -7.93 -19.42
N THR A 170 -3.01 -7.38 -18.56
CA THR A 170 -2.41 -8.14 -17.44
C THR A 170 -3.37 -8.39 -16.28
N ASN A 171 -4.54 -7.75 -16.28
CA ASN A 171 -5.57 -7.92 -15.26
C ASN A 171 -6.76 -8.78 -15.79
N VAL A 172 -6.83 -9.05 -17.10
CA VAL A 172 -7.90 -9.88 -17.71
C VAL A 172 -7.93 -11.26 -17.05
N GLY A 173 -9.11 -11.77 -16.78
CA GLY A 173 -9.36 -13.03 -16.10
C GLY A 173 -10.05 -12.79 -14.76
N THR A 174 -9.38 -13.00 -13.66
CA THR A 174 -9.92 -12.71 -12.32
C THR A 174 -10.03 -11.21 -12.02
N GLY A 175 -9.26 -10.38 -12.69
CA GLY A 175 -9.15 -8.94 -12.37
C GLY A 175 -8.45 -8.65 -11.04
N ILE A 176 -7.90 -9.68 -10.38
CA ILE A 176 -7.36 -9.58 -9.02
C ILE A 176 -5.86 -9.28 -9.03
N ARG A 177 -5.46 -8.38 -8.15
CA ARG A 177 -4.07 -8.21 -7.75
C ARG A 177 -3.94 -8.29 -6.24
N ALA A 178 -3.52 -9.46 -5.76
CA ALA A 178 -3.17 -9.72 -4.37
C ALA A 178 -1.71 -9.34 -4.13
N SER A 179 -1.40 -8.73 -2.99
CA SER A 179 -0.03 -8.35 -2.64
C SER A 179 0.20 -8.33 -1.14
N VAL A 180 1.44 -8.62 -0.75
CA VAL A 180 1.94 -8.52 0.63
C VAL A 180 3.15 -7.60 0.64
N MET A 181 3.15 -6.60 1.54
CA MET A 181 4.28 -5.71 1.76
C MET A 181 5.12 -6.23 2.92
N MET A 182 6.41 -6.48 2.68
CA MET A 182 7.30 -7.12 3.64
C MET A 182 8.55 -6.30 3.88
N HIS A 183 9.00 -6.24 5.14
CA HIS A 183 10.27 -5.66 5.57
C HIS A 183 11.31 -6.77 5.74
N LEU A 184 12.32 -6.83 4.85
CA LEU A 184 13.26 -7.94 4.71
C LEU A 184 14.74 -7.52 4.90
N PRO A 185 15.11 -6.80 5.97
CA PRO A 185 16.45 -6.25 6.16
C PRO A 185 17.51 -7.33 6.38
N ALA A 186 17.19 -8.45 7.03
CA ALA A 186 18.19 -9.48 7.30
C ALA A 186 18.55 -10.27 6.04
N LEU A 187 17.60 -10.53 5.15
CA LEU A 187 17.86 -11.12 3.83
C LEU A 187 18.71 -10.20 2.95
N VAL A 188 18.51 -8.87 3.03
CA VAL A 188 19.35 -7.89 2.34
C VAL A 188 20.76 -7.87 2.92
N LEU A 189 20.90 -7.74 4.24
CA LEU A 189 22.21 -7.70 4.93
C LEU A 189 23.03 -8.98 4.76
N SER A 190 22.38 -10.14 4.69
CA SER A 190 23.03 -11.42 4.43
C SER A 190 23.22 -11.74 2.94
N GLN A 191 22.87 -10.81 2.03
CA GLN A 191 22.96 -10.94 0.57
C GLN A 191 22.15 -12.11 -0.02
N GLN A 192 21.14 -12.60 0.69
CA GLN A 192 20.27 -13.69 0.25
C GLN A 192 19.06 -13.20 -0.56
N ILE A 193 18.75 -11.89 -0.50
CA ILE A 193 17.53 -11.33 -1.09
C ILE A 193 17.38 -11.65 -2.57
N ASN A 194 18.42 -11.52 -3.39
CA ASN A 194 18.35 -11.75 -4.83
C ASN A 194 17.97 -13.19 -5.18
N ARG A 195 18.44 -14.17 -4.39
CA ARG A 195 18.06 -15.57 -4.56
C ARG A 195 16.58 -15.80 -4.28
N ILE A 196 16.07 -15.18 -3.20
CA ILE A 196 14.65 -15.25 -2.84
C ILE A 196 13.80 -14.60 -3.94
N LEU A 197 14.17 -13.41 -4.42
CA LEU A 197 13.42 -12.70 -5.47
C LEU A 197 13.36 -13.52 -6.77
N SER A 198 14.48 -14.17 -7.15
CA SER A 198 14.52 -15.04 -8.34
C SER A 198 13.59 -16.26 -8.17
N ALA A 199 13.56 -16.88 -7.00
CA ALA A 199 12.67 -18.00 -6.73
C ALA A 199 11.20 -17.60 -6.78
N VAL A 200 10.86 -16.43 -6.22
CA VAL A 200 9.49 -15.87 -6.25
C VAL A 200 9.01 -15.65 -7.68
N THR A 201 9.88 -15.15 -8.56
CA THR A 201 9.54 -14.91 -9.97
C THR A 201 9.28 -16.23 -10.72
N GLN A 202 10.02 -17.31 -10.38
CA GLN A 202 9.83 -18.62 -11.02
C GLN A 202 8.45 -19.26 -10.72
N VAL A 203 7.82 -18.88 -9.63
CA VAL A 203 6.48 -19.37 -9.24
C VAL A 203 5.33 -18.44 -9.66
N GLY A 204 5.58 -17.54 -10.61
CA GLY A 204 4.55 -16.67 -11.20
C GLY A 204 4.17 -15.46 -10.35
N LEU A 205 4.98 -15.11 -9.34
CA LEU A 205 4.83 -13.90 -8.57
C LEU A 205 5.84 -12.83 -9.02
N THR A 206 5.54 -11.58 -8.76
CA THR A 206 6.43 -10.45 -9.02
C THR A 206 6.80 -9.74 -7.73
N VAL A 207 8.02 -9.20 -7.69
CA VAL A 207 8.49 -8.40 -6.57
C VAL A 207 8.80 -6.99 -7.05
N ARG A 208 8.35 -6.00 -6.29
CA ARG A 208 8.56 -4.58 -6.60
C ARG A 208 9.03 -3.85 -5.35
N GLY A 209 9.73 -2.73 -5.53
CA GLY A 209 9.90 -1.76 -4.46
C GLY A 209 8.57 -1.08 -4.13
N LEU A 210 8.56 -0.29 -3.07
CA LEU A 210 7.36 0.36 -2.52
C LEU A 210 6.59 1.20 -3.55
N TYR A 211 7.26 1.81 -4.52
CA TYR A 211 6.70 2.78 -5.47
C TYR A 211 6.53 2.26 -6.91
N GLY A 212 6.57 0.95 -7.14
CA GLY A 212 6.22 0.36 -8.44
C GLY A 212 7.33 -0.38 -9.18
N GLU A 213 7.08 -0.69 -10.48
CA GLU A 213 8.01 -1.44 -11.34
C GLU A 213 9.34 -0.72 -11.50
N GLY A 214 10.44 -1.45 -11.29
CA GLY A 214 11.80 -0.93 -11.44
C GLY A 214 12.26 0.01 -10.31
N SER A 215 11.42 0.28 -9.28
CA SER A 215 11.85 1.08 -8.14
C SER A 215 12.80 0.29 -7.23
N GLU A 216 13.85 0.97 -6.72
CA GLU A 216 14.69 0.41 -5.66
C GLU A 216 13.84 0.10 -4.43
N ALA A 217 14.16 -0.98 -3.72
CA ALA A 217 13.51 -1.34 -2.46
C ALA A 217 14.01 -0.40 -1.35
N LEU A 218 13.42 0.79 -1.26
CA LEU A 218 13.74 1.77 -0.24
C LEU A 218 13.39 1.23 1.14
N GLY A 219 14.31 1.37 2.09
CA GLY A 219 14.10 0.92 3.47
C GLY A 219 13.88 -0.59 3.61
N ASN A 220 14.42 -1.41 2.69
CA ASN A 220 14.24 -2.88 2.68
C ASN A 220 12.77 -3.33 2.64
N LEU A 221 11.89 -2.52 2.05
CA LEU A 221 10.48 -2.81 1.85
C LEU A 221 10.25 -3.40 0.46
N PHE A 222 9.66 -4.59 0.42
CA PHE A 222 9.38 -5.35 -0.79
C PHE A 222 7.90 -5.66 -0.88
N GLN A 223 7.29 -5.40 -2.03
CA GLN A 223 5.93 -5.82 -2.33
C GLN A 223 5.95 -7.04 -3.22
N ILE A 224 5.36 -8.13 -2.75
CA ILE A 224 5.21 -9.39 -3.49
C ILE A 224 3.77 -9.48 -3.94
N SER A 225 3.53 -9.77 -5.22
CA SER A 225 2.18 -9.85 -5.79
C SER A 225 2.09 -10.90 -6.89
N ASN A 226 0.85 -11.37 -7.19
CA ASN A 226 0.63 -12.18 -8.37
C ASN A 226 0.92 -11.38 -9.64
N GLN A 227 1.34 -12.08 -10.70
CA GLN A 227 1.55 -11.53 -12.03
C GLN A 227 0.48 -12.00 -13.01
N ILE A 228 -0.02 -13.21 -12.82
CA ILE A 228 -0.96 -13.89 -13.70
C ILE A 228 -2.36 -13.78 -13.10
N THR A 229 -3.36 -13.48 -13.95
CA THR A 229 -4.78 -13.33 -13.61
C THR A 229 -5.66 -14.20 -14.51
N LEU A 230 -5.14 -14.67 -15.64
CA LEU A 230 -5.86 -15.51 -16.61
C LEU A 230 -5.45 -16.98 -16.45
N GLY A 231 -6.43 -17.87 -16.38
CA GLY A 231 -6.22 -19.31 -16.30
C GLY A 231 -5.91 -19.86 -14.89
N GLN A 232 -6.11 -19.05 -13.88
CA GLN A 232 -6.08 -19.42 -12.46
C GLN A 232 -7.38 -18.95 -11.79
N SER A 233 -7.83 -19.64 -10.76
CA SER A 233 -8.91 -19.13 -9.90
C SER A 233 -8.36 -18.12 -8.89
N GLU A 234 -9.26 -17.36 -8.29
CA GLU A 234 -8.96 -16.40 -7.23
C GLU A 234 -8.30 -17.11 -6.04
N ASP A 235 -8.87 -18.25 -5.62
CA ASP A 235 -8.35 -19.06 -4.51
C ASP A 235 -6.93 -19.57 -4.79
N GLU A 236 -6.66 -20.04 -6.02
CA GLU A 236 -5.31 -20.47 -6.41
C GLU A 236 -4.30 -19.32 -6.31
N ILE A 237 -4.68 -18.10 -6.73
CA ILE A 237 -3.83 -16.91 -6.64
C ILE A 237 -3.55 -16.57 -5.17
N ILE A 238 -4.57 -16.57 -4.32
CA ILE A 238 -4.45 -16.25 -2.89
C ILE A 238 -3.62 -17.30 -2.16
N ASP A 239 -3.87 -18.58 -2.37
CA ASP A 239 -3.15 -19.69 -1.73
C ASP A 239 -1.68 -19.72 -2.15
N ASN A 240 -1.38 -19.48 -3.43
CA ASN A 240 0.00 -19.38 -3.92
C ASN A 240 0.75 -18.24 -3.23
N LEU A 241 0.18 -17.02 -3.24
CA LEU A 241 0.79 -15.86 -2.58
C LEU A 241 0.96 -16.08 -1.07
N HIS A 242 -0.06 -16.63 -0.39
CA HIS A 242 0.00 -16.95 1.02
C HIS A 242 1.14 -17.93 1.34
N SER A 243 1.26 -19.01 0.56
CA SER A 243 2.30 -20.04 0.77
C SER A 243 3.70 -19.48 0.58
N VAL A 244 3.92 -18.69 -0.48
CA VAL A 244 5.24 -18.09 -0.77
C VAL A 244 5.60 -17.03 0.25
N ALA A 245 4.65 -16.16 0.64
CA ALA A 245 4.89 -15.14 1.66
C ALA A 245 5.28 -15.77 3.00
N ARG A 246 4.63 -16.87 3.43
CA ARG A 246 4.98 -17.60 4.64
C ARG A 246 6.41 -18.15 4.59
N GLN A 247 6.85 -18.71 3.47
CA GLN A 247 8.23 -19.17 3.33
C GLN A 247 9.24 -18.00 3.43
N ILE A 248 8.92 -16.84 2.87
CA ILE A 248 9.79 -15.65 2.96
C ILE A 248 9.88 -15.15 4.40
N ILE A 249 8.77 -15.17 5.16
CA ILE A 249 8.76 -14.83 6.60
C ILE A 249 9.73 -15.74 7.35
N GLU A 250 9.67 -17.07 7.11
CA GLU A 250 10.56 -18.02 7.76
C GLU A 250 12.03 -17.79 7.39
N HIS A 251 12.32 -17.48 6.12
CA HIS A 251 13.67 -17.15 5.66
C HIS A 251 14.21 -15.87 6.30
N GLU A 252 13.39 -14.81 6.40
CA GLU A 252 13.79 -13.57 7.07
C GLU A 252 14.08 -13.82 8.55
N ARG A 253 13.25 -14.58 9.26
CA ARG A 253 13.48 -14.95 10.67
C ARG A 253 14.75 -15.75 10.86
N ALA A 254 15.00 -16.74 10.01
CA ALA A 254 16.23 -17.53 10.04
C ALA A 254 17.47 -16.63 9.78
N ALA A 255 17.38 -15.70 8.84
CA ALA A 255 18.44 -14.74 8.56
C ALA A 255 18.69 -13.78 9.75
N ARG A 256 17.63 -13.26 10.40
CA ARG A 256 17.73 -12.45 11.63
C ARG A 256 18.45 -13.19 12.74
N HIS A 257 18.06 -14.44 12.99
CA HIS A 257 18.70 -15.28 14.02
C HIS A 257 20.18 -15.52 13.71
N LYS A 258 20.52 -15.86 12.47
CA LYS A 258 21.91 -16.08 12.02
C LYS A 258 22.77 -14.82 12.19
N LEU A 259 22.26 -13.65 11.78
CA LEU A 259 22.96 -12.37 11.95
C LEU A 259 23.26 -12.07 13.43
N MET A 260 22.32 -12.37 14.33
CA MET A 260 22.53 -12.18 15.78
C MET A 260 23.52 -13.19 16.36
N GLN A 261 23.69 -14.37 15.79
CA GLN A 261 24.72 -15.32 16.23
C GLN A 261 26.12 -14.96 15.71
N GLU A 262 26.22 -14.63 14.42
CA GLU A 262 27.53 -14.47 13.75
C GLU A 262 28.07 -13.02 13.78
N SER A 263 27.20 -12.02 13.87
CA SER A 263 27.56 -10.61 13.68
C SER A 263 26.89 -9.65 14.66
N ARG A 264 26.54 -10.10 15.86
CA ARG A 264 25.75 -9.36 16.85
C ARG A 264 26.25 -7.91 17.07
N MET A 265 27.54 -7.72 17.33
CA MET A 265 28.08 -6.38 17.59
C MET A 265 27.97 -5.45 16.39
N ARG A 266 28.10 -5.97 15.17
CA ARG A 266 27.94 -5.17 13.94
C ARG A 266 26.49 -4.73 13.75
N ILE A 267 25.52 -5.60 14.07
CA ILE A 267 24.10 -5.25 14.00
C ILE A 267 23.74 -4.20 15.05
N ILE A 268 24.20 -4.38 16.30
CA ILE A 268 23.99 -3.40 17.38
C ILE A 268 24.59 -2.03 17.00
N ASP A 269 25.83 -1.97 16.50
CA ASP A 269 26.47 -0.73 16.07
C ASP A 269 25.68 -0.06 14.95
N ARG A 270 25.28 -0.83 13.92
CA ARG A 270 24.47 -0.31 12.80
C ARG A 270 23.15 0.32 13.27
N VAL A 271 22.42 -0.40 14.11
CA VAL A 271 21.12 0.04 14.66
C VAL A 271 21.30 1.30 15.49
N ASN A 272 22.28 1.33 16.41
CA ASN A 272 22.53 2.50 17.27
C ASN A 272 23.00 3.71 16.48
N ARG A 273 23.82 3.53 15.44
CA ARG A 273 24.23 4.62 14.53
C ARG A 273 23.02 5.19 13.81
N SER A 274 22.14 4.34 13.28
CA SER A 274 20.92 4.79 12.60
C SER A 274 19.98 5.53 13.55
N LEU A 275 19.81 5.04 14.78
CA LEU A 275 19.06 5.73 15.82
C LEU A 275 19.67 7.11 16.15
N GLY A 276 20.99 7.17 16.30
CA GLY A 276 21.69 8.45 16.55
C GLY A 276 21.51 9.44 15.40
N ILE A 277 21.60 8.99 14.15
CA ILE A 277 21.36 9.85 12.97
C ILE A 277 19.93 10.38 12.98
N LEU A 278 18.91 9.53 13.16
CA LEU A 278 17.51 9.94 13.22
C LEU A 278 17.23 10.94 14.35
N SER A 279 17.94 10.80 15.47
CA SER A 279 17.76 11.67 16.64
C SER A 279 18.44 13.04 16.51
N TYR A 280 19.47 13.19 15.65
CA TYR A 280 20.32 14.40 15.66
C TYR A 280 20.56 15.03 14.29
N ALA A 281 20.24 14.37 13.18
CA ALA A 281 20.48 14.93 11.85
C ALA A 281 19.70 16.25 11.64
N GLY A 282 20.35 17.26 11.04
CA GLY A 282 19.72 18.53 10.68
C GLY A 282 19.10 18.55 9.29
N ILE A 283 19.58 17.68 8.40
CA ILE A 283 19.10 17.50 7.02
C ILE A 283 19.06 16.00 6.74
N MET A 284 18.02 15.54 6.05
CA MET A 284 17.86 14.13 5.71
C MET A 284 17.02 13.96 4.44
N ASP A 285 17.57 13.36 3.40
CA ASP A 285 16.82 13.01 2.21
C ASP A 285 15.91 11.78 2.46
N SER A 286 14.97 11.55 1.56
CA SER A 286 13.98 10.47 1.69
C SER A 286 14.59 9.06 1.68
N LYS A 287 15.68 8.86 0.92
CA LYS A 287 16.37 7.57 0.81
C LYS A 287 17.13 7.25 2.10
N GLU A 288 17.83 8.24 2.64
CA GLU A 288 18.51 8.08 3.94
C GLU A 288 17.51 7.84 5.06
N ALA A 289 16.42 8.63 5.12
CA ALA A 289 15.36 8.44 6.11
C ALA A 289 14.81 7.01 6.08
N ALA A 290 14.42 6.51 4.90
CA ALA A 290 13.91 5.16 4.74
C ALA A 290 14.91 4.09 5.20
N GLN A 291 16.20 4.24 4.86
CA GLN A 291 17.24 3.30 5.27
C GLN A 291 17.46 3.30 6.78
N ARG A 292 17.51 4.49 7.42
CA ARG A 292 17.71 4.61 8.87
C ARG A 292 16.51 4.10 9.66
N LEU A 293 15.30 4.40 9.21
CA LEU A 293 14.06 3.88 9.79
C LEU A 293 14.00 2.34 9.71
N SER A 294 14.42 1.76 8.58
CA SER A 294 14.52 0.31 8.41
C SER A 294 15.51 -0.33 9.41
N ASP A 295 16.70 0.27 9.59
CA ASP A 295 17.69 -0.24 10.54
C ASP A 295 17.17 -0.17 11.99
N VAL A 296 16.47 0.91 12.36
CA VAL A 296 15.87 1.07 13.70
C VAL A 296 14.72 0.09 13.90
N ARG A 297 13.87 -0.15 12.88
CA ARG A 297 12.82 -1.16 12.94
C ARG A 297 13.41 -2.56 13.20
N LEU A 298 14.44 -2.94 12.45
CA LEU A 298 15.16 -4.20 12.71
C LEU A 298 15.67 -4.25 14.16
N GLY A 299 16.17 -3.13 14.70
CA GLY A 299 16.63 -3.03 16.08
C GLY A 299 15.52 -3.24 17.11
N ILE A 300 14.31 -2.73 16.86
CA ILE A 300 13.13 -2.96 17.69
C ILE A 300 12.71 -4.43 17.63
N ASP A 301 12.59 -4.98 16.43
CA ASP A 301 12.18 -6.37 16.22
C ASP A 301 13.17 -7.39 16.83
N LEU A 302 14.45 -7.03 16.92
CA LEU A 302 15.50 -7.84 17.55
C LEU A 302 15.65 -7.58 19.08
N GLY A 303 14.87 -6.69 19.66
CA GLY A 303 14.95 -6.32 21.07
C GLY A 303 16.23 -5.56 21.46
N ILE A 304 16.90 -4.91 20.49
CA ILE A 304 18.06 -4.03 20.71
C ILE A 304 17.60 -2.65 21.18
N ILE A 305 16.52 -2.14 20.59
CA ILE A 305 15.87 -0.88 20.95
C ILE A 305 14.54 -1.20 21.62
N ASN A 306 14.33 -0.68 22.83
CA ASN A 306 13.12 -0.95 23.61
C ASN A 306 12.32 0.32 23.97
N ASN A 307 12.87 1.48 23.65
CA ASN A 307 12.29 2.79 24.00
C ASN A 307 11.61 3.50 22.82
N VAL A 308 11.51 2.86 21.66
CA VAL A 308 10.82 3.38 20.47
C VAL A 308 9.72 2.38 20.06
N SER A 309 8.51 2.89 19.83
CA SER A 309 7.41 2.07 19.35
C SER A 309 7.51 1.82 17.84
N SER A 310 7.21 0.61 17.39
CA SER A 310 7.08 0.29 15.96
C SER A 310 6.01 1.14 15.26
N HIS A 311 4.98 1.57 15.98
CA HIS A 311 3.95 2.48 15.50
C HIS A 311 4.50 3.82 15.00
N VAL A 312 5.46 4.41 15.72
CA VAL A 312 6.13 5.66 15.32
C VAL A 312 6.85 5.49 13.98
N LEU A 313 7.43 4.30 13.73
CA LEU A 313 8.12 4.04 12.45
C LEU A 313 7.15 3.94 11.28
N ASN A 314 6.01 3.29 11.49
CA ASN A 314 4.96 3.20 10.46
C ASN A 314 4.38 4.59 10.12
N GLU A 315 4.14 5.41 11.14
CA GLU A 315 3.72 6.81 10.96
C GLU A 315 4.75 7.60 10.15
N LEU A 316 6.03 7.47 10.46
CA LEU A 316 7.11 8.16 9.76
C LEU A 316 7.29 7.71 8.30
N LEU A 317 6.88 6.48 7.93
CA LEU A 317 6.90 6.04 6.54
C LEU A 317 6.02 6.93 5.64
N VAL A 318 4.92 7.45 6.15
CA VAL A 318 4.04 8.37 5.41
C VAL A 318 4.39 9.83 5.68
N MET A 319 4.55 10.22 6.94
CA MET A 319 4.80 11.62 7.31
C MET A 319 6.07 12.20 6.70
N THR A 320 7.06 11.37 6.36
CA THR A 320 8.31 11.80 5.71
C THR A 320 8.22 11.92 4.20
N GLN A 321 7.07 11.59 3.60
CA GLN A 321 6.83 11.75 2.16
C GLN A 321 6.61 13.22 1.77
N PRO A 322 6.89 13.60 0.51
CA PRO A 322 6.85 14.99 0.07
C PRO A 322 5.50 15.70 0.25
N GLY A 323 4.39 15.02 0.00
CA GLY A 323 3.05 15.59 0.13
C GLY A 323 2.71 15.87 1.59
N PHE A 324 2.90 14.88 2.45
CA PHE A 324 2.65 15.02 3.88
C PHE A 324 3.52 16.10 4.54
N LEU A 325 4.80 16.18 4.18
CA LEU A 325 5.69 17.23 4.70
C LEU A 325 5.20 18.63 4.35
N GLN A 326 4.74 18.85 3.11
CA GLN A 326 4.21 20.13 2.67
C GLN A 326 2.87 20.45 3.32
N GLN A 327 2.00 19.45 3.48
CA GLN A 327 0.73 19.63 4.19
C GLN A 327 0.97 19.98 5.67
N TYR A 328 1.91 19.30 6.32
CA TYR A 328 2.26 19.58 7.71
C TYR A 328 2.89 20.97 7.88
N ALA A 329 3.67 21.43 6.89
CA ALA A 329 4.25 22.78 6.87
C ALA A 329 3.19 23.87 6.55
N GLY A 330 2.08 23.49 5.90
CA GLY A 330 1.05 24.43 5.44
C GLY A 330 1.46 25.25 4.20
N GLU A 331 2.58 24.90 3.55
CA GLU A 331 3.12 25.60 2.39
C GLU A 331 3.88 24.67 1.44
N LYS A 332 4.12 25.14 0.21
CA LYS A 332 4.92 24.42 -0.80
C LYS A 332 6.40 24.58 -0.47
N LEU A 333 7.09 23.46 -0.30
CA LEU A 333 8.51 23.39 0.05
C LEU A 333 9.39 23.02 -1.15
N SER A 334 10.57 23.65 -1.28
CA SER A 334 11.65 23.21 -2.16
C SER A 334 12.22 21.86 -1.70
N ALA A 335 13.11 21.26 -2.50
CA ALA A 335 13.75 19.97 -2.15
C ALA A 335 14.54 20.08 -0.83
N ASP A 336 15.37 21.12 -0.70
CA ASP A 336 16.21 21.32 0.48
C ASP A 336 15.38 21.62 1.74
N GLU A 337 14.29 22.38 1.61
CA GLU A 337 13.36 22.66 2.72
C GLU A 337 12.63 21.37 3.14
N ARG A 338 12.23 20.52 2.20
CA ARG A 338 11.67 19.22 2.55
C ARG A 338 12.65 18.33 3.31
N ASP A 339 13.92 18.33 2.95
CA ASP A 339 14.96 17.53 3.62
C ASP A 339 15.25 18.05 5.04
N MET A 340 15.27 19.37 5.26
CA MET A 340 15.33 19.97 6.59
C MET A 340 14.09 19.64 7.42
N ARG A 341 12.91 19.79 6.84
CA ARG A 341 11.64 19.55 7.54
C ARG A 341 11.45 18.07 7.89
N ARG A 342 11.91 17.18 7.03
CA ARG A 342 11.91 15.73 7.29
C ARG A 342 12.79 15.40 8.49
N ALA A 343 13.99 15.94 8.55
CA ALA A 343 14.90 15.74 9.68
C ALA A 343 14.32 16.28 10.98
N GLU A 344 13.70 17.45 10.96
CA GLU A 344 13.02 18.05 12.10
C GLU A 344 11.88 17.18 12.61
N LEU A 345 10.97 16.76 11.72
CA LEU A 345 9.82 15.90 12.05
C LEU A 345 10.28 14.57 12.68
N ILE A 346 11.33 13.96 12.11
CA ILE A 346 11.86 12.71 12.64
C ILE A 346 12.42 12.95 14.06
N ARG A 347 13.22 14.01 14.29
CA ARG A 347 13.71 14.33 15.64
C ARG A 347 12.61 14.59 16.65
N GLU A 348 11.54 15.28 16.25
CA GLU A 348 10.37 15.50 17.12
C GLU A 348 9.74 14.20 17.58
N LYS A 349 9.64 13.22 16.68
CA LYS A 349 9.07 11.89 16.98
C LYS A 349 10.00 11.03 17.82
N PHE A 350 11.31 11.09 17.58
CA PHE A 350 12.32 10.35 18.36
C PHE A 350 12.75 11.06 19.65
N GLY A 351 12.73 12.40 19.69
CA GLY A 351 13.09 13.18 20.88
C GLY A 351 12.06 13.21 22.00
N ARG A 352 10.86 12.66 21.75
CA ARG A 352 9.80 12.47 22.76
C ARG A 352 9.89 11.11 23.47
N VAL A 353 10.95 10.34 23.21
CA VAL A 353 11.18 9.00 23.79
C VAL A 353 12.16 9.06 24.97
#